data_61fdcb2e3e7d32b2cadd3ed694acf761
#
_entry.id   61fdcb2e3e7d32b2cadd3ed694acf761
#
_cell.length_a   1.000
_cell.length_b   1.000
_cell.length_c   1.000
_cell.angle_alpha   90.00
_cell.angle_beta   90.00
_cell.angle_gamma   90.00
#
_symmetry.space_group_name_H-M   'P 1'
#
loop_
_entity.id
_entity.type
_entity.pdbx_description
1 polymer ?
#
loop_
_entity_poly.entity_id
_entity_poly.type
_entity_poly.pdbx_seq_one_letter_code
_entity_poly.pdbx_strand_id
1 'polypeptide(L)'
;MNLLQKLKDSLVGGLGEGRGDHSRGIRWGNLLLPESEAHNHFLVAGTTGSGKTTFLRLMMQSIFSDFEQRGCRAVVFDAKEDMFPILAGMVDPKFITTLNPFDERGAAWDLASDLDEPRVIHEFVSTMIPEAGDANPYFTDAARHLMNGVMLNYYLRRMAYTLGDVFRPLRSIRQLKALLRQLAVTESLVETYLRDKRLALNVISSIATKIQPFEPIAACWEHAKERISLKNWLNENRILILGNSEISRHSIDAINRCMFKRIAGLTLHLPDCDQRKIWFILDELTDAGRLDGLIPLAKKGRSKGASLLLAFQSVSGLRSERLYGSQGTDELMGQIGNRFVGRLECVPTAEYFSQLIGDQERWEMSKSYTSAREESSTTSYSKQIRRTVLPSELMDLPICSVANGLHGIGISRVAGVYHSHIDGHSLFHRDLLPLDRSVRNEVPRAADTQILHPWNAEQCARFGVPFGPARRPNTADSASTPRSVPPDLLRGIFDDP
;
A
#
# COMPACT_ATOMS: atom_id res chain seq x y z
N MET A 1 9.95 20.03 -40.75
CA MET A 1 8.89 19.01 -40.56
C MET A 1 8.89 18.63 -39.11
N ASN A 2 7.81 18.96 -38.37
CA ASN A 2 7.75 18.95 -36.91
C ASN A 2 7.82 17.51 -36.39
N LEU A 3 8.53 17.27 -35.28
CA LEU A 3 8.63 15.95 -34.60
C LEU A 3 7.24 15.34 -34.29
N LEU A 4 6.25 16.21 -33.99
CA LEU A 4 4.85 15.85 -33.86
C LEU A 4 4.26 15.22 -35.12
N GLN A 5 4.71 15.63 -36.31
CA GLN A 5 4.28 15.03 -37.59
C GLN A 5 4.94 13.66 -37.79
N LYS A 6 6.24 13.52 -37.49
CA LYS A 6 6.93 12.23 -37.56
C LYS A 6 6.41 11.22 -36.55
N LEU A 7 6.05 11.68 -35.34
CA LEU A 7 5.41 10.81 -34.32
C LEU A 7 3.98 10.41 -34.71
N LYS A 8 3.23 11.31 -35.39
CA LYS A 8 1.92 10.97 -35.98
C LYS A 8 2.06 9.93 -37.12
N ASP A 9 3.03 10.11 -37.99
CA ASP A 9 3.23 9.23 -39.13
C ASP A 9 3.77 7.84 -38.73
N SER A 10 4.54 7.75 -37.62
CA SER A 10 5.00 6.47 -37.03
C SER A 10 3.88 5.72 -36.33
N LEU A 11 2.89 6.40 -35.76
CA LEU A 11 1.74 5.78 -35.06
C LEU A 11 0.67 5.25 -36.03
N VAL A 12 0.57 5.83 -37.23
CA VAL A 12 -0.39 5.38 -38.26
C VAL A 12 0.16 4.18 -39.06
N GLY A 13 1.48 4.01 -39.13
CA GLY A 13 2.12 2.93 -39.88
C GLY A 13 2.33 1.60 -39.12
N GLY A 14 2.02 1.53 -37.82
CA GLY A 14 2.35 0.41 -36.95
C GLY A 14 1.21 -0.59 -36.64
N LEU A 15 0.01 -0.35 -37.18
CA LEU A 15 -1.09 -1.32 -37.09
C LEU A 15 -1.02 -2.29 -38.26
N GLY A 16 0.02 -3.13 -38.27
CA GLY A 16 0.07 -4.28 -39.16
C GLY A 16 -1.10 -5.21 -38.88
N GLU A 17 -1.91 -5.48 -39.90
CA GLU A 17 -2.97 -6.53 -39.88
C GLU A 17 -2.36 -7.92 -39.71
N GLY A 18 -1.84 -8.22 -38.51
CA GLY A 18 -1.57 -9.56 -38.05
C GLY A 18 -2.82 -10.09 -37.35
N ARG A 19 -3.54 -11.03 -38.01
CA ARG A 19 -4.62 -11.81 -37.39
C ARG A 19 -4.07 -12.71 -36.28
N GLY A 20 -3.68 -12.11 -35.15
CA GLY A 20 -3.49 -12.75 -33.85
C GLY A 20 -4.56 -12.21 -32.90
N ASP A 21 -5.00 -13.04 -31.97
CA ASP A 21 -6.02 -12.72 -30.97
C ASP A 21 -5.72 -11.41 -30.23
N HIS A 22 -6.11 -10.27 -30.81
CA HIS A 22 -5.85 -8.90 -30.33
C HIS A 22 -6.70 -8.47 -29.12
N SER A 23 -7.45 -9.42 -28.51
CA SER A 23 -8.31 -9.13 -27.36
C SER A 23 -7.56 -9.11 -26.03
N ARG A 24 -6.30 -9.53 -25.96
CA ARG A 24 -5.55 -9.72 -24.70
C ARG A 24 -4.32 -8.81 -24.64
N GLY A 25 -4.41 -7.74 -23.83
CA GLY A 25 -3.30 -6.82 -23.61
C GLY A 25 -3.53 -5.91 -22.41
N ILE A 26 -2.50 -5.18 -22.01
CA ILE A 26 -2.55 -4.21 -20.92
C ILE A 26 -2.78 -2.83 -21.55
N ARG A 27 -3.90 -2.20 -21.23
CA ARG A 27 -4.21 -0.85 -21.70
C ARG A 27 -3.30 0.18 -21.00
N TRP A 28 -2.45 0.83 -21.77
CA TRP A 28 -1.50 1.82 -21.28
C TRP A 28 -1.73 3.16 -22.01
N GLY A 29 -2.64 3.97 -21.47
CA GLY A 29 -3.13 5.17 -22.13
C GLY A 29 -3.88 4.83 -23.44
N ASN A 30 -3.38 5.35 -24.56
CA ASN A 30 -3.89 5.06 -25.90
C ASN A 30 -3.21 3.85 -26.56
N LEU A 31 -2.29 3.17 -25.87
CA LEU A 31 -1.63 1.96 -26.35
C LEU A 31 -2.24 0.71 -25.72
N LEU A 32 -2.13 -0.40 -26.44
CA LEU A 32 -2.35 -1.74 -25.93
C LEU A 32 -1.00 -2.48 -25.91
N LEU A 33 -0.46 -2.68 -24.72
CA LEU A 33 0.81 -3.39 -24.54
C LEU A 33 0.57 -4.89 -24.44
N PRO A 34 1.50 -5.74 -24.92
CA PRO A 34 1.39 -7.17 -24.73
C PRO A 34 1.43 -7.55 -23.23
N GLU A 35 0.77 -8.64 -22.83
CA GLU A 35 0.74 -9.09 -21.43
C GLU A 35 2.15 -9.35 -20.85
N SER A 36 3.12 -9.71 -21.69
CA SER A 36 4.52 -9.87 -21.27
C SER A 36 5.15 -8.60 -20.69
N GLU A 37 4.61 -7.41 -21.02
CA GLU A 37 5.05 -6.14 -20.44
C GLU A 37 4.64 -5.96 -18.98
N ALA A 38 3.71 -6.76 -18.45
CA ALA A 38 3.30 -6.72 -17.03
C ALA A 38 4.51 -6.76 -16.08
N HIS A 39 5.49 -7.55 -16.38
CA HIS A 39 6.69 -7.74 -15.55
C HIS A 39 7.70 -6.58 -15.59
N ASN A 40 7.48 -5.60 -16.45
CA ASN A 40 8.34 -4.41 -16.54
C ASN A 40 7.89 -3.26 -15.65
N HIS A 41 6.89 -3.50 -14.80
CA HIS A 41 6.32 -2.56 -13.86
C HIS A 41 5.84 -1.24 -14.50
N PHE A 42 4.93 -0.56 -13.82
CA PHE A 42 4.25 0.61 -14.33
C PHE A 42 4.23 1.74 -13.30
N LEU A 43 4.38 2.96 -13.78
CA LEU A 43 4.35 4.16 -12.97
C LEU A 43 3.47 5.23 -13.61
N VAL A 44 2.63 5.84 -12.80
CA VAL A 44 1.81 7.00 -13.19
C VAL A 44 2.15 8.18 -12.30
N ALA A 45 2.72 9.22 -12.87
CA ALA A 45 3.05 10.45 -12.14
C ALA A 45 2.15 11.61 -12.58
N GLY A 46 1.74 12.46 -11.65
CA GLY A 46 0.95 13.63 -11.97
C GLY A 46 0.35 14.29 -10.74
N THR A 47 -0.01 15.57 -10.85
CA THR A 47 -0.70 16.29 -9.78
C THR A 47 -2.16 15.88 -9.59
N THR A 48 -2.83 16.42 -8.59
CA THR A 48 -4.28 16.27 -8.44
C THR A 48 -5.00 16.81 -9.67
N GLY A 49 -6.00 16.07 -10.17
CA GLY A 49 -6.73 16.43 -11.40
C GLY A 49 -5.99 16.10 -12.71
N SER A 50 -4.75 15.62 -12.68
CA SER A 50 -4.04 15.18 -13.89
C SER A 50 -4.60 13.92 -14.54
N GLY A 51 -5.54 13.22 -13.89
CA GLY A 51 -6.15 11.98 -14.36
C GLY A 51 -5.45 10.69 -13.94
N LYS A 52 -4.61 10.70 -12.89
CA LYS A 52 -3.95 9.49 -12.37
C LYS A 52 -4.93 8.35 -12.10
N THR A 53 -5.91 8.57 -11.22
CA THR A 53 -6.92 7.55 -10.88
C THR A 53 -7.69 7.08 -12.10
N THR A 54 -8.01 7.99 -13.05
CA THR A 54 -8.65 7.66 -14.33
C THR A 54 -7.77 6.74 -15.17
N PHE A 55 -6.48 7.04 -15.27
CA PHE A 55 -5.52 6.21 -15.98
C PHE A 55 -5.36 4.83 -15.33
N LEU A 56 -5.26 4.78 -13.99
CA LEU A 56 -5.21 3.53 -13.25
C LEU A 56 -6.45 2.67 -13.48
N ARG A 57 -7.64 3.28 -13.50
CA ARG A 57 -8.89 2.58 -13.79
C ARG A 57 -8.89 1.95 -15.17
N LEU A 58 -8.47 2.67 -16.20
CA LEU A 58 -8.35 2.11 -17.56
C LEU A 58 -7.42 0.90 -17.62
N MET A 59 -6.29 0.98 -16.89
CA MET A 59 -5.35 -0.12 -16.83
C MET A 59 -5.92 -1.31 -16.03
N MET A 60 -6.51 -1.06 -14.86
CA MET A 60 -7.13 -2.09 -14.02
C MET A 60 -8.24 -2.84 -14.78
N GLN A 61 -9.06 -2.15 -15.58
CA GLN A 61 -10.08 -2.79 -16.42
C GLN A 61 -9.48 -3.86 -17.36
N SER A 62 -8.32 -3.57 -17.95
CA SER A 62 -7.65 -4.54 -18.82
C SER A 62 -6.95 -5.66 -18.05
N ILE A 63 -6.41 -5.36 -16.84
CA ILE A 63 -5.80 -6.35 -15.96
C ILE A 63 -6.84 -7.34 -15.43
N PHE A 64 -8.00 -6.83 -15.04
CA PHE A 64 -9.06 -7.61 -14.39
C PHE A 64 -10.12 -8.12 -15.36
N SER A 65 -9.98 -7.89 -16.68
CA SER A 65 -10.84 -8.53 -17.66
C SER A 65 -10.74 -10.06 -17.53
N ASP A 66 -11.88 -10.75 -17.57
CA ASP A 66 -11.99 -12.20 -17.39
C ASP A 66 -11.30 -12.72 -16.12
N PHE A 67 -11.47 -12.00 -15.00
CA PHE A 67 -10.76 -12.21 -13.73
C PHE A 67 -10.80 -13.67 -13.25
N GLU A 68 -11.97 -14.31 -13.30
CA GLU A 68 -12.14 -15.70 -12.87
C GLU A 68 -11.28 -16.69 -13.66
N GLN A 69 -11.13 -16.46 -14.96
CA GLN A 69 -10.48 -17.38 -15.90
C GLN A 69 -8.96 -17.16 -15.97
N ARG A 70 -8.51 -15.94 -15.66
CA ARG A 70 -7.09 -15.55 -15.79
C ARG A 70 -6.20 -15.97 -14.64
N GLY A 71 -6.74 -16.44 -13.53
CA GLY A 71 -5.93 -16.77 -12.36
C GLY A 71 -5.18 -15.58 -11.79
N CYS A 72 -5.80 -14.39 -11.85
CA CYS A 72 -5.22 -13.13 -11.40
C CYS A 72 -5.50 -12.90 -9.92
N ARG A 73 -4.58 -12.25 -9.24
CA ARG A 73 -4.75 -11.75 -7.87
C ARG A 73 -4.08 -10.39 -7.74
N ALA A 74 -4.59 -9.57 -6.83
CA ALA A 74 -4.06 -8.24 -6.64
C ALA A 74 -4.09 -7.82 -5.17
N VAL A 75 -3.13 -6.99 -4.80
CA VAL A 75 -3.16 -6.15 -3.59
C VAL A 75 -3.31 -4.71 -4.07
N VAL A 76 -4.36 -4.06 -3.62
CA VAL A 76 -4.67 -2.67 -3.96
C VAL A 76 -4.59 -1.83 -2.69
N PHE A 77 -3.77 -0.81 -2.68
CA PHE A 77 -3.75 0.19 -1.61
C PHE A 77 -4.75 1.29 -1.95
N ASP A 78 -5.73 1.48 -1.08
CA ASP A 78 -6.81 2.43 -1.26
C ASP A 78 -6.55 3.70 -0.42
N ALA A 79 -5.85 4.66 -1.01
CA ALA A 79 -5.50 5.90 -0.33
C ALA A 79 -6.72 6.81 -0.05
N LYS A 80 -7.80 6.68 -0.84
CA LYS A 80 -8.96 7.59 -0.83
C LYS A 80 -10.24 6.95 -0.35
N GLU A 81 -10.20 5.69 0.04
CA GLU A 81 -11.39 4.92 0.45
C GLU A 81 -12.47 4.84 -0.65
N ASP A 82 -12.06 4.83 -1.94
CA ASP A 82 -12.96 4.80 -3.09
C ASP A 82 -12.75 3.59 -4.03
N MET A 83 -11.79 2.71 -3.73
CA MET A 83 -11.44 1.59 -4.61
C MET A 83 -12.47 0.48 -4.64
N PHE A 84 -13.23 0.25 -3.56
CA PHE A 84 -14.19 -0.85 -3.53
C PHE A 84 -15.28 -0.72 -4.63
N PRO A 85 -16.00 0.41 -4.80
CA PRO A 85 -16.95 0.59 -5.89
C PRO A 85 -16.32 0.58 -7.29
N ILE A 86 -15.07 1.04 -7.41
CA ILE A 86 -14.31 1.00 -8.66
C ILE A 86 -14.07 -0.44 -9.08
N LEU A 87 -13.58 -1.26 -8.17
CA LEU A 87 -13.28 -2.68 -8.43
C LEU A 87 -14.56 -3.50 -8.60
N ALA A 88 -15.63 -3.23 -7.83
CA ALA A 88 -16.92 -3.88 -7.97
C ALA A 88 -17.57 -3.61 -9.34
N GLY A 89 -17.27 -2.49 -9.99
CA GLY A 89 -17.65 -2.23 -11.38
C GLY A 89 -16.86 -3.01 -12.42
N MET A 90 -15.76 -3.69 -12.02
CA MET A 90 -14.88 -4.46 -12.92
C MET A 90 -14.94 -5.97 -12.65
N VAL A 91 -15.12 -6.37 -11.39
CA VAL A 91 -15.04 -7.76 -10.92
C VAL A 91 -16.20 -8.03 -9.97
N ASP A 92 -16.73 -9.27 -9.97
CA ASP A 92 -17.75 -9.67 -9.00
C ASP A 92 -17.25 -9.43 -7.56
N PRO A 93 -18.02 -8.72 -6.71
CA PRO A 93 -17.63 -8.41 -5.32
C PRO A 93 -17.22 -9.61 -4.47
N LYS A 94 -17.64 -10.84 -4.81
CA LYS A 94 -17.20 -12.07 -4.11
C LYS A 94 -15.69 -12.30 -4.18
N PHE A 95 -15.01 -11.72 -5.19
CA PHE A 95 -13.55 -11.82 -5.36
C PHE A 95 -12.80 -10.65 -4.71
N ILE A 96 -13.50 -9.71 -4.08
CA ILE A 96 -12.91 -8.54 -3.45
C ILE A 96 -13.00 -8.69 -1.93
N THR A 97 -11.87 -8.60 -1.25
CA THR A 97 -11.82 -8.60 0.22
C THR A 97 -11.12 -7.32 0.68
N THR A 98 -11.83 -6.52 1.48
CA THR A 98 -11.19 -5.39 2.16
C THR A 98 -10.52 -5.85 3.45
N LEU A 99 -9.31 -5.36 3.69
CA LEU A 99 -8.56 -5.57 4.93
C LEU A 99 -8.59 -4.32 5.84
N ASN A 100 -9.47 -3.36 5.52
CA ASN A 100 -9.72 -2.23 6.41
C ASN A 100 -10.44 -2.72 7.67
N PRO A 101 -9.82 -2.64 8.87
CA PRO A 101 -10.45 -3.11 10.10
C PRO A 101 -11.69 -2.31 10.49
N PHE A 102 -11.80 -1.05 10.07
CA PHE A 102 -12.92 -0.15 10.39
C PHE A 102 -14.10 -0.28 9.43
N ASP A 103 -13.94 -1.00 8.31
CA ASP A 103 -15.06 -1.37 7.44
C ASP A 103 -15.76 -2.63 7.98
N GLU A 104 -17.10 -2.62 8.11
CA GLU A 104 -17.87 -3.78 8.58
C GLU A 104 -17.67 -5.02 7.69
N ARG A 105 -17.42 -4.82 6.40
CA ARG A 105 -17.12 -5.88 5.42
C ARG A 105 -15.70 -6.42 5.57
N GLY A 106 -14.85 -5.71 6.34
CA GLY A 106 -13.43 -6.00 6.48
C GLY A 106 -13.16 -7.38 7.06
N ALA A 107 -12.32 -8.15 6.37
CA ALA A 107 -11.79 -9.41 6.89
C ALA A 107 -10.67 -9.15 7.91
N ALA A 108 -10.55 -10.03 8.89
CA ALA A 108 -9.43 -10.04 9.80
C ALA A 108 -8.25 -10.82 9.20
N TRP A 109 -7.04 -10.37 9.46
CA TRP A 109 -5.85 -11.14 9.14
C TRP A 109 -5.72 -12.36 10.06
N ASP A 110 -5.58 -13.56 9.50
CA ASP A 110 -5.27 -14.78 10.25
C ASP A 110 -3.77 -14.84 10.58
N LEU A 111 -3.42 -14.15 11.67
CA LEU A 111 -2.04 -14.04 12.15
C LEU A 111 -1.43 -15.41 12.47
N ALA A 112 -2.20 -16.30 13.10
CA ALA A 112 -1.70 -17.59 13.53
C ALA A 112 -1.29 -18.49 12.36
N SER A 113 -2.00 -18.39 11.23
CA SER A 113 -1.69 -19.14 10.01
C SER A 113 -0.50 -18.55 9.24
N ASP A 114 -0.31 -17.24 9.31
CA ASP A 114 0.69 -16.55 8.50
C ASP A 114 2.02 -16.28 9.24
N LEU A 115 2.00 -16.20 10.58
CA LEU A 115 3.20 -16.04 11.41
C LEU A 115 3.67 -17.41 11.90
N ASP A 116 3.97 -18.28 10.96
CA ASP A 116 4.20 -19.71 11.12
C ASP A 116 5.68 -20.11 11.35
N GLU A 117 6.54 -19.11 11.60
CA GLU A 117 7.97 -19.32 11.92
C GLU A 117 8.44 -18.25 12.92
N PRO A 118 9.38 -18.59 13.84
CA PRO A 118 9.91 -17.64 14.83
C PRO A 118 10.52 -16.38 14.19
N ARG A 119 11.22 -16.51 13.06
CA ARG A 119 11.79 -15.36 12.32
C ARG A 119 10.71 -14.43 11.79
N VAL A 120 9.57 -14.96 11.34
CA VAL A 120 8.44 -14.17 10.82
C VAL A 120 7.72 -13.46 11.96
N ILE A 121 7.57 -14.12 13.12
CA ILE A 121 7.06 -13.48 14.34
C ILE A 121 7.95 -12.31 14.75
N HIS A 122 9.27 -12.52 14.80
CA HIS A 122 10.22 -11.48 15.15
C HIS A 122 10.14 -10.28 14.19
N GLU A 123 10.04 -10.54 12.90
CA GLU A 123 9.90 -9.52 11.87
C GLU A 123 8.59 -8.73 12.00
N PHE A 124 7.47 -9.41 12.29
CA PHE A 124 6.20 -8.77 12.57
C PHE A 124 6.28 -7.84 13.79
N VAL A 125 6.82 -8.32 14.89
CA VAL A 125 6.97 -7.55 16.14
C VAL A 125 7.87 -6.33 15.92
N SER A 126 8.98 -6.48 15.19
CA SER A 126 9.89 -5.38 14.88
C SER A 126 9.25 -4.33 13.98
N THR A 127 8.34 -4.74 13.10
CA THR A 127 7.59 -3.81 12.23
C THR A 127 6.47 -3.08 13.01
N MET A 128 5.78 -3.79 13.92
CA MET A 128 4.73 -3.21 14.78
C MET A 128 5.29 -2.22 15.80
N ILE A 129 6.44 -2.54 16.37
CA ILE A 129 7.13 -1.69 17.36
C ILE A 129 8.49 -1.31 16.76
N PRO A 130 8.56 -0.27 15.91
CA PRO A 130 9.82 0.16 15.29
C PRO A 130 10.81 0.70 16.31
N GLU A 131 12.09 0.74 15.94
CA GLU A 131 13.09 1.44 16.75
C GLU A 131 12.69 2.91 16.84
N ALA A 132 12.40 3.33 18.05
CA ALA A 132 12.26 4.74 18.33
C ALA A 132 13.68 5.27 18.54
N GLY A 133 14.00 6.47 18.02
CA GLY A 133 15.21 7.18 18.39
C GLY A 133 15.16 7.65 19.86
N ASP A 134 14.66 6.78 20.76
CA ASP A 134 14.47 7.04 22.18
C ASP A 134 15.82 7.17 22.87
N ALA A 135 15.94 8.12 23.79
CA ALA A 135 17.12 8.26 24.64
C ALA A 135 17.41 7.00 25.49
N ASN A 136 16.39 6.13 25.67
CA ASN A 136 16.53 4.85 26.36
C ASN A 136 15.82 3.73 25.56
N PRO A 137 16.54 2.95 24.75
CA PRO A 137 16.00 1.85 23.96
C PRO A 137 15.48 0.68 24.80
N TYR A 138 15.89 0.56 26.07
CA TYR A 138 15.56 -0.57 26.96
C TYR A 138 14.06 -0.89 26.98
N PHE A 139 13.18 0.13 27.10
CA PHE A 139 11.74 -0.11 27.17
C PHE A 139 11.14 -0.53 25.84
N THR A 140 11.69 -0.07 24.74
CA THR A 140 11.29 -0.49 23.39
C THR A 140 11.71 -1.93 23.12
N ASP A 141 12.93 -2.30 23.52
CA ASP A 141 13.42 -3.67 23.40
C ASP A 141 12.68 -4.63 24.32
N ALA A 142 12.37 -4.22 25.56
CA ALA A 142 11.54 -5.00 26.47
C ALA A 142 10.15 -5.25 25.89
N ALA A 143 9.52 -4.23 25.28
CA ALA A 143 8.21 -4.37 24.65
C ALA A 143 8.26 -5.39 23.48
N ARG A 144 9.28 -5.31 22.63
CA ARG A 144 9.50 -6.26 21.53
C ARG A 144 9.73 -7.67 22.04
N HIS A 145 10.63 -7.85 23.01
CA HIS A 145 10.97 -9.16 23.54
C HIS A 145 9.76 -9.82 24.20
N LEU A 146 8.97 -9.07 24.98
CA LEU A 146 7.80 -9.61 25.64
C LEU A 146 6.67 -9.93 24.66
N MET A 147 6.41 -9.08 23.66
CA MET A 147 5.44 -9.37 22.61
C MET A 147 5.87 -10.58 21.78
N ASN A 148 7.14 -10.64 21.39
CA ASN A 148 7.72 -11.81 20.71
C ASN A 148 7.59 -13.08 21.54
N GLY A 149 7.84 -13.00 22.86
CA GLY A 149 7.69 -14.11 23.78
C GLY A 149 6.26 -14.64 23.90
N VAL A 150 5.26 -13.74 23.92
CA VAL A 150 3.83 -14.11 23.88
C VAL A 150 3.50 -14.86 22.59
N MET A 151 3.88 -14.31 21.43
CA MET A 151 3.58 -14.91 20.14
C MET A 151 4.33 -16.22 19.93
N LEU A 152 5.59 -16.29 20.35
CA LEU A 152 6.39 -17.52 20.31
C LEU A 152 5.77 -18.62 21.20
N ASN A 153 5.23 -18.27 22.37
CA ASN A 153 4.52 -19.21 23.24
C ASN A 153 3.31 -19.82 22.52
N TYR A 154 2.49 -18.98 21.86
CA TYR A 154 1.35 -19.47 21.08
C TYR A 154 1.78 -20.36 19.91
N TYR A 155 2.80 -19.95 19.18
CA TYR A 155 3.35 -20.70 18.05
C TYR A 155 3.83 -22.10 18.48
N LEU A 156 4.66 -22.19 19.52
CA LEU A 156 5.20 -23.46 20.00
C LEU A 156 4.13 -24.39 20.55
N ARG A 157 3.06 -23.84 21.12
CA ARG A 157 1.89 -24.58 21.59
C ARG A 157 0.87 -24.85 20.48
N ARG A 158 1.13 -24.45 19.24
CA ARG A 158 0.23 -24.59 18.08
C ARG A 158 -1.18 -24.06 18.34
N MET A 159 -1.27 -22.92 19.00
CA MET A 159 -2.53 -22.28 19.32
C MET A 159 -2.96 -21.34 18.19
N ALA A 160 -4.24 -21.36 17.84
CA ALA A 160 -4.83 -20.27 17.08
C ALA A 160 -5.00 -19.07 18.01
N TYR A 161 -4.63 -17.86 17.53
CA TYR A 161 -4.73 -16.63 18.29
C TYR A 161 -5.07 -15.44 17.40
N THR A 162 -5.59 -14.40 17.99
CA THR A 162 -5.89 -13.11 17.35
C THR A 162 -4.89 -12.06 17.80
N LEU A 163 -4.91 -10.89 17.16
CA LEU A 163 -4.12 -9.74 17.61
C LEU A 163 -4.52 -9.32 19.03
N GLY A 164 -5.82 -9.39 19.36
CA GLY A 164 -6.33 -9.15 20.72
C GLY A 164 -5.78 -10.12 21.74
N ASP A 165 -5.61 -11.40 21.37
CA ASP A 165 -5.01 -12.40 22.25
C ASP A 165 -3.53 -12.12 22.52
N VAL A 166 -2.83 -11.45 21.60
CA VAL A 166 -1.45 -11.00 21.85
C VAL A 166 -1.42 -9.81 22.81
N PHE A 167 -2.33 -8.87 22.67
CA PHE A 167 -2.29 -7.62 23.46
C PHE A 167 -2.78 -7.78 24.90
N ARG A 168 -3.78 -8.63 25.15
CA ARG A 168 -4.37 -8.78 26.49
C ARG A 168 -3.37 -9.18 27.57
N PRO A 169 -2.54 -10.22 27.38
CA PRO A 169 -1.54 -10.56 28.41
C PRO A 169 -0.51 -9.46 28.61
N LEU A 170 -0.16 -8.68 27.57
CA LEU A 170 0.78 -7.57 27.65
C LEU A 170 0.27 -6.40 28.53
N ARG A 171 -1.02 -6.34 28.84
CA ARG A 171 -1.63 -5.35 29.75
C ARG A 171 -1.68 -5.80 31.22
N SER A 172 -1.29 -7.04 31.51
CA SER A 172 -1.41 -7.62 32.85
C SER A 172 -0.16 -8.38 33.25
N ILE A 173 0.62 -7.86 34.22
CA ILE A 173 1.81 -8.54 34.76
C ILE A 173 1.51 -9.97 35.16
N ARG A 174 0.34 -10.20 35.79
CA ARG A 174 -0.06 -11.52 36.29
C ARG A 174 -0.31 -12.51 35.15
N GLN A 175 -1.07 -12.09 34.11
CA GLN A 175 -1.36 -12.94 32.94
C GLN A 175 -0.11 -13.16 32.10
N LEU A 176 0.69 -12.12 31.89
CA LEU A 176 1.93 -12.21 31.14
C LEU A 176 2.92 -13.17 31.80
N LYS A 177 3.15 -13.05 33.10
CA LYS A 177 4.01 -14.00 33.84
C LYS A 177 3.50 -15.43 33.75
N ALA A 178 2.17 -15.63 33.94
CA ALA A 178 1.57 -16.96 33.86
C ALA A 178 1.75 -17.58 32.45
N LEU A 179 1.57 -16.77 31.40
CA LEU A 179 1.73 -17.23 30.03
C LEU A 179 3.19 -17.58 29.72
N LEU A 180 4.13 -16.69 30.00
CA LEU A 180 5.55 -16.88 29.65
C LEU A 180 6.21 -18.03 30.41
N ARG A 181 5.74 -18.36 31.62
CA ARG A 181 6.22 -19.50 32.43
C ARG A 181 5.76 -20.87 31.96
N GLN A 182 4.87 -20.92 30.95
CA GLN A 182 4.39 -22.20 30.41
C GLN A 182 5.46 -22.91 29.57
N LEU A 183 6.46 -22.20 29.10
CA LEU A 183 7.56 -22.76 28.29
C LEU A 183 8.90 -22.23 28.81
N ALA A 184 9.86 -23.13 29.01
CA ALA A 184 11.20 -22.77 29.48
C ALA A 184 11.88 -21.72 28.59
N VAL A 185 11.65 -21.76 27.27
CA VAL A 185 12.23 -20.80 26.31
C VAL A 185 11.74 -19.36 26.51
N THR A 186 10.53 -19.17 27.05
CA THR A 186 9.94 -17.84 27.32
C THR A 186 10.04 -17.43 28.78
N GLU A 187 10.32 -18.35 29.69
CA GLU A 187 10.42 -18.08 31.14
C GLU A 187 11.53 -17.11 31.47
N SER A 188 12.68 -17.18 30.77
CA SER A 188 13.82 -16.24 30.95
C SER A 188 13.40 -14.78 30.83
N LEU A 189 12.41 -14.46 30.01
CA LEU A 189 11.87 -13.09 29.87
C LEU A 189 11.20 -12.59 31.15
N VAL A 190 10.64 -13.49 31.96
CA VAL A 190 10.04 -13.14 33.26
C VAL A 190 11.13 -12.71 34.23
N GLU A 191 12.25 -13.43 34.28
CA GLU A 191 13.37 -13.08 35.12
C GLU A 191 14.07 -11.79 34.68
N THR A 192 14.18 -11.58 33.38
CA THR A 192 14.85 -10.39 32.82
C THR A 192 14.02 -9.12 33.01
N TYR A 193 12.73 -9.13 32.67
CA TYR A 193 11.93 -7.92 32.56
C TYR A 193 10.87 -7.76 33.65
N LEU A 194 10.46 -8.85 34.32
CA LEU A 194 9.30 -8.84 35.18
C LEU A 194 9.61 -9.26 36.65
N ARG A 195 10.88 -9.52 37.00
CA ARG A 195 11.27 -9.95 38.32
C ARG A 195 10.99 -8.88 39.37
N ASP A 196 11.52 -7.70 39.20
CA ASP A 196 11.29 -6.55 40.05
C ASP A 196 9.92 -5.92 39.79
N LYS A 197 9.13 -5.70 40.82
CA LYS A 197 7.75 -5.20 40.73
C LYS A 197 7.68 -3.79 40.13
N ARG A 198 8.62 -2.92 40.50
CA ARG A 198 8.64 -1.50 40.03
C ARG A 198 9.07 -1.44 38.57
N LEU A 199 10.10 -2.19 38.21
CA LEU A 199 10.55 -2.30 36.83
C LEU A 199 9.47 -2.89 35.96
N ALA A 200 8.81 -3.97 36.39
CA ALA A 200 7.71 -4.61 35.66
C ALA A 200 6.55 -3.64 35.37
N LEU A 201 6.19 -2.77 36.32
CA LEU A 201 5.16 -1.76 36.12
C LEU A 201 5.56 -0.74 35.03
N ASN A 202 6.83 -0.28 35.04
CA ASN A 202 7.32 0.64 34.04
C ASN A 202 7.35 0.00 32.65
N VAL A 203 7.79 -1.26 32.55
CA VAL A 203 7.81 -2.02 31.30
C VAL A 203 6.39 -2.19 30.76
N ILE A 204 5.43 -2.63 31.58
CA ILE A 204 4.03 -2.79 31.15
C ILE A 204 3.41 -1.45 30.75
N SER A 205 3.67 -0.36 31.45
CA SER A 205 3.21 0.97 31.07
C SER A 205 3.76 1.39 29.71
N SER A 206 5.05 1.15 29.44
CA SER A 206 5.65 1.43 28.14
C SER A 206 5.05 0.57 27.02
N ILE A 207 4.82 -0.73 27.27
CA ILE A 207 4.16 -1.61 26.31
C ILE A 207 2.74 -1.12 26.01
N ALA A 208 1.97 -0.79 27.05
CA ALA A 208 0.60 -0.30 26.89
C ALA A 208 0.54 0.92 25.96
N THR A 209 1.45 1.88 26.12
CA THR A 209 1.54 3.06 25.22
C THR A 209 1.81 2.67 23.77
N LYS A 210 2.63 1.63 23.53
CA LYS A 210 2.99 1.21 22.18
C LYS A 210 1.89 0.38 21.49
N ILE A 211 1.10 -0.39 22.24
CA ILE A 211 0.04 -1.24 21.66
C ILE A 211 -1.32 -0.54 21.62
N GLN A 212 -1.55 0.48 22.46
CA GLN A 212 -2.82 1.21 22.55
C GLN A 212 -3.38 1.67 21.20
N PRO A 213 -2.59 2.22 20.27
CA PRO A 213 -3.10 2.64 18.96
C PRO A 213 -3.67 1.48 18.13
N PHE A 214 -3.27 0.25 18.39
CA PHE A 214 -3.68 -0.94 17.63
C PHE A 214 -4.84 -1.72 18.30
N GLU A 215 -5.22 -1.36 19.52
CA GLU A 215 -6.32 -2.04 20.22
C GLU A 215 -7.66 -1.95 19.50
N PRO A 216 -8.04 -0.80 18.89
CA PRO A 216 -9.26 -0.73 18.09
C PRO A 216 -9.24 -1.69 16.90
N ILE A 217 -8.08 -1.83 16.23
CA ILE A 217 -7.90 -2.78 15.12
C ILE A 217 -8.08 -4.22 15.62
N ALA A 218 -7.45 -4.56 16.74
CA ALA A 218 -7.56 -5.89 17.33
C ALA A 218 -9.00 -6.21 17.70
N ALA A 219 -9.74 -5.25 18.29
CA ALA A 219 -11.15 -5.38 18.60
C ALA A 219 -12.01 -5.57 17.36
N CYS A 220 -11.87 -4.71 16.35
CA CYS A 220 -12.57 -4.82 15.07
C CYS A 220 -12.38 -6.19 14.41
N TRP A 221 -11.16 -6.72 14.44
CA TRP A 221 -10.84 -8.02 13.85
C TRP A 221 -11.46 -9.20 14.62
N GLU A 222 -11.78 -9.06 15.90
CA GLU A 222 -12.54 -10.07 16.64
C GLU A 222 -13.99 -10.18 16.16
N HIS A 223 -14.55 -9.07 15.69
CA HIS A 223 -15.91 -8.99 15.14
C HIS A 223 -15.98 -9.20 13.62
N ALA A 224 -14.85 -9.44 12.95
CA ALA A 224 -14.82 -9.70 11.53
C ALA A 224 -15.51 -11.04 11.20
N LYS A 225 -16.36 -11.01 10.16
CA LYS A 225 -17.10 -12.20 9.69
C LYS A 225 -16.19 -13.21 8.98
N GLU A 226 -15.12 -12.73 8.36
CA GLU A 226 -14.15 -13.53 7.60
C GLU A 226 -12.75 -13.32 8.17
N ARG A 227 -11.93 -14.37 8.10
CA ARG A 227 -10.50 -14.31 8.37
C ARG A 227 -9.76 -14.79 7.13
N ILE A 228 -8.71 -14.07 6.75
CA ILE A 228 -7.91 -14.40 5.58
C ILE A 228 -6.46 -14.66 5.96
N SER A 229 -5.93 -15.77 5.46
CA SER A 229 -4.49 -16.03 5.46
C SER A 229 -3.88 -15.49 4.18
N LEU A 230 -2.88 -14.64 4.30
CA LEU A 230 -2.12 -14.08 3.17
C LEU A 230 -1.34 -15.16 2.41
N LYS A 231 -0.96 -16.25 3.11
CA LYS A 231 -0.33 -17.42 2.52
C LYS A 231 -1.30 -18.19 1.62
N ASN A 232 -2.54 -18.39 2.09
CA ASN A 232 -3.57 -19.08 1.32
C ASN A 232 -4.03 -18.24 0.12
N TRP A 233 -4.13 -16.91 0.32
CA TRP A 233 -4.49 -15.97 -0.74
C TRP A 233 -3.60 -16.08 -1.99
N LEU A 234 -2.32 -16.43 -1.84
CA LEU A 234 -1.43 -16.62 -2.99
C LEU A 234 -1.91 -17.73 -3.97
N ASN A 235 -2.82 -18.58 -3.55
CA ASN A 235 -3.42 -19.64 -4.37
C ASN A 235 -4.86 -19.33 -4.81
N GLU A 236 -5.39 -18.16 -4.43
CA GLU A 236 -6.77 -17.76 -4.73
C GLU A 236 -6.79 -16.66 -5.80
N ASN A 237 -7.88 -16.63 -6.60
CA ASN A 237 -8.18 -15.51 -7.47
C ASN A 237 -8.95 -14.47 -6.65
N ARG A 238 -8.25 -13.54 -6.04
CA ARG A 238 -8.85 -12.58 -5.12
C ARG A 238 -8.09 -11.26 -5.10
N ILE A 239 -8.81 -10.16 -5.00
CA ILE A 239 -8.28 -8.82 -4.82
C ILE A 239 -8.36 -8.48 -3.33
N LEU A 240 -7.22 -8.12 -2.73
CA LEU A 240 -7.13 -7.58 -1.37
C LEU A 240 -7.04 -6.07 -1.44
N ILE A 241 -7.93 -5.37 -0.74
CA ILE A 241 -7.86 -3.93 -0.56
C ILE A 241 -7.23 -3.64 0.81
N LEU A 242 -6.06 -3.04 0.82
CA LEU A 242 -5.47 -2.45 2.01
C LEU A 242 -6.10 -1.07 2.21
N GLY A 243 -6.91 -0.95 3.25
CA GLY A 243 -7.64 0.28 3.54
C GLY A 243 -6.75 1.37 4.12
N ASN A 244 -7.29 2.58 4.16
CA ASN A 244 -6.72 3.73 4.83
C ASN A 244 -7.71 4.26 5.87
N SER A 245 -7.28 5.13 6.77
CA SER A 245 -8.12 5.94 7.63
C SER A 245 -7.31 7.12 8.16
N GLU A 246 -7.71 8.32 7.81
CA GLU A 246 -7.03 9.52 8.29
C GLU A 246 -7.09 9.65 9.82
N ILE A 247 -8.20 9.20 10.44
CA ILE A 247 -8.38 9.26 11.91
C ILE A 247 -7.41 8.29 12.61
N SER A 248 -7.19 7.10 12.04
CA SER A 248 -6.39 6.03 12.64
C SER A 248 -5.13 5.73 11.84
N ARG A 249 -4.63 6.70 11.07
CA ARG A 249 -3.56 6.56 10.08
C ARG A 249 -2.33 5.82 10.63
N HIS A 250 -1.83 6.24 11.80
CA HIS A 250 -0.64 5.62 12.41
C HIS A 250 -0.79 4.10 12.61
N SER A 251 -1.95 3.66 13.08
CA SER A 251 -2.22 2.25 13.37
C SER A 251 -2.43 1.44 12.09
N ILE A 252 -3.21 1.98 11.16
CA ILE A 252 -3.47 1.33 9.87
C ILE A 252 -2.20 1.22 9.03
N ASP A 253 -1.39 2.27 8.94
CA ASP A 253 -0.13 2.25 8.19
C ASP A 253 0.82 1.17 8.72
N ALA A 254 0.91 1.00 10.05
CA ALA A 254 1.76 -0.03 10.63
C ALA A 254 1.25 -1.45 10.31
N ILE A 255 -0.06 -1.68 10.39
CA ILE A 255 -0.68 -2.97 10.03
C ILE A 255 -0.52 -3.24 8.52
N ASN A 256 -0.79 -2.25 7.68
CA ASN A 256 -0.60 -2.36 6.23
C ASN A 256 0.86 -2.68 5.87
N ARG A 257 1.83 -2.05 6.54
CA ARG A 257 3.26 -2.39 6.36
C ARG A 257 3.55 -3.84 6.72
N CYS A 258 3.00 -4.35 7.84
CA CYS A 258 3.16 -5.75 8.23
C CYS A 258 2.55 -6.69 7.19
N MET A 259 1.31 -6.44 6.75
CA MET A 259 0.63 -7.25 5.74
C MET A 259 1.37 -7.20 4.40
N PHE A 260 1.72 -6.00 3.93
CA PHE A 260 2.45 -5.83 2.66
C PHE A 260 3.80 -6.54 2.69
N LYS A 261 4.57 -6.37 3.76
CA LYS A 261 5.86 -7.03 3.96
C LYS A 261 5.73 -8.56 3.94
N ARG A 262 4.68 -9.09 4.60
CA ARG A 262 4.40 -10.53 4.57
C ARG A 262 4.04 -11.02 3.19
N ILE A 263 3.13 -10.34 2.48
CA ILE A 263 2.74 -10.68 1.10
C ILE A 263 3.96 -10.63 0.16
N ALA A 264 4.77 -9.58 0.26
CA ALA A 264 5.98 -9.42 -0.53
C ALA A 264 6.98 -10.57 -0.27
N GLY A 265 7.22 -10.89 1.00
CA GLY A 265 8.07 -12.01 1.39
C GLY A 265 7.56 -13.36 0.85
N LEU A 266 6.28 -13.65 1.02
CA LEU A 266 5.64 -14.85 0.49
C LEU A 266 5.75 -14.92 -1.04
N THR A 267 5.50 -13.81 -1.74
CA THR A 267 5.62 -13.73 -3.21
C THR A 267 7.04 -14.03 -3.67
N LEU A 268 8.04 -13.46 -3.02
CA LEU A 268 9.45 -13.66 -3.37
C LEU A 268 9.98 -15.07 -3.11
N HIS A 269 9.32 -15.84 -2.23
CA HIS A 269 9.64 -17.25 -1.98
C HIS A 269 8.96 -18.21 -2.95
N LEU A 270 8.05 -17.75 -3.80
CA LEU A 270 7.43 -18.60 -4.81
C LEU A 270 8.47 -19.09 -5.84
N PRO A 271 8.29 -20.27 -6.44
CA PRO A 271 9.10 -20.69 -7.57
C PRO A 271 8.87 -19.76 -8.76
N ASP A 272 9.84 -19.69 -9.67
CA ASP A 272 9.72 -18.91 -10.90
C ASP A 272 8.56 -19.42 -11.76
N CYS A 273 7.77 -18.48 -12.31
CA CYS A 273 6.60 -18.79 -13.11
C CYS A 273 6.14 -17.56 -13.91
N ASP A 274 6.28 -17.63 -15.22
CA ASP A 274 5.91 -16.53 -16.13
C ASP A 274 4.39 -16.39 -16.33
N GLN A 275 3.63 -17.45 -16.04
CA GLN A 275 2.17 -17.44 -16.20
C GLN A 275 1.44 -16.87 -14.98
N ARG A 276 2.12 -16.73 -13.84
CA ARG A 276 1.51 -16.20 -12.61
C ARG A 276 1.31 -14.70 -12.71
N LYS A 277 0.14 -14.22 -12.22
CA LYS A 277 -0.23 -12.80 -12.27
C LYS A 277 -0.56 -12.32 -10.86
N ILE A 278 0.37 -11.62 -10.23
CA ILE A 278 0.21 -11.01 -8.92
C ILE A 278 0.44 -9.50 -9.06
N TRP A 279 -0.63 -8.72 -8.95
CA TRP A 279 -0.56 -7.27 -9.09
C TRP A 279 -0.46 -6.57 -7.74
N PHE A 280 0.41 -5.59 -7.65
CA PHE A 280 0.52 -4.66 -6.53
C PHE A 280 0.20 -3.27 -7.06
N ILE A 281 -0.96 -2.75 -6.71
CA ILE A 281 -1.52 -1.50 -7.22
C ILE A 281 -1.57 -0.50 -6.09
N LEU A 282 -0.79 0.57 -6.19
CA LEU A 282 -0.67 1.61 -5.17
C LEU A 282 -1.07 2.95 -5.81
N ASP A 283 -2.32 3.38 -5.58
CA ASP A 283 -2.90 4.60 -6.18
C ASP A 283 -2.18 5.89 -5.73
N GLU A 284 -1.68 5.91 -4.50
CA GLU A 284 -0.82 7.00 -4.00
C GLU A 284 0.29 6.41 -3.13
N LEU A 285 1.47 6.24 -3.72
CA LEU A 285 2.60 5.60 -3.03
C LEU A 285 3.10 6.40 -1.82
N THR A 286 2.97 7.73 -1.85
CA THR A 286 3.36 8.58 -0.72
C THR A 286 2.47 8.38 0.49
N ASP A 287 1.19 8.09 0.29
CA ASP A 287 0.22 7.86 1.36
C ASP A 287 0.31 6.45 1.95
N ALA A 288 0.76 5.47 1.15
CA ALA A 288 1.02 4.13 1.65
C ALA A 288 2.17 4.04 2.68
N GLY A 289 2.93 5.13 2.83
CA GLY A 289 4.09 5.15 3.70
C GLY A 289 5.24 4.30 3.16
N ARG A 290 6.24 4.03 4.00
CA ARG A 290 7.35 3.15 3.61
C ARG A 290 6.91 1.69 3.65
N LEU A 291 6.91 1.03 2.49
CA LEU A 291 6.62 -0.39 2.33
C LEU A 291 7.92 -1.17 2.10
N ASP A 292 8.46 -1.78 3.15
CA ASP A 292 9.79 -2.42 3.13
C ASP A 292 9.96 -3.55 2.11
N GLY A 293 8.85 -4.18 1.69
CA GLY A 293 8.88 -5.21 0.65
C GLY A 293 8.87 -4.70 -0.80
N LEU A 294 8.63 -3.39 -1.03
CA LEU A 294 8.36 -2.86 -2.37
C LEU A 294 9.60 -2.90 -3.29
N ILE A 295 10.74 -2.41 -2.82
CA ILE A 295 12.00 -2.41 -3.61
C ILE A 295 12.46 -3.85 -3.92
N PRO A 296 12.49 -4.80 -2.96
CA PRO A 296 12.74 -6.20 -3.26
C PRO A 296 11.78 -6.81 -4.30
N LEU A 297 10.48 -6.50 -4.23
CA LEU A 297 9.50 -6.94 -5.25
C LEU A 297 9.81 -6.36 -6.62
N ALA A 298 10.12 -5.07 -6.71
CA ALA A 298 10.50 -4.43 -7.97
C ALA A 298 11.74 -5.08 -8.61
N LYS A 299 12.72 -5.49 -7.80
CA LYS A 299 13.96 -6.09 -8.28
C LYS A 299 13.87 -7.57 -8.64
N LYS A 300 13.15 -8.35 -7.82
CA LYS A 300 13.18 -9.82 -7.86
C LYS A 300 11.82 -10.45 -8.12
N GLY A 301 10.75 -9.67 -8.06
CA GLY A 301 9.39 -10.18 -8.19
C GLY A 301 9.01 -10.60 -9.60
N ARG A 302 9.71 -10.09 -10.63
CA ARG A 302 9.45 -10.37 -12.04
C ARG A 302 9.35 -11.89 -12.32
N SER A 303 10.36 -12.65 -11.97
CA SER A 303 10.38 -14.12 -12.19
C SER A 303 9.33 -14.85 -11.36
N LYS A 304 8.76 -14.21 -10.35
CA LYS A 304 7.69 -14.76 -9.47
C LYS A 304 6.29 -14.43 -9.98
N GLY A 305 6.18 -13.66 -11.05
CA GLY A 305 4.92 -13.18 -11.61
C GLY A 305 4.38 -11.90 -10.95
N ALA A 306 5.20 -11.20 -10.16
CA ALA A 306 4.79 -9.93 -9.55
C ALA A 306 4.89 -8.77 -10.54
N SER A 307 3.84 -7.94 -10.57
CA SER A 307 3.75 -6.73 -11.37
C SER A 307 3.35 -5.55 -10.47
N LEU A 308 4.06 -4.43 -10.60
CA LEU A 308 3.77 -3.22 -9.85
C LEU A 308 3.07 -2.20 -10.73
N LEU A 309 2.03 -1.59 -10.21
CA LEU A 309 1.37 -0.40 -10.76
C LEU A 309 1.37 0.66 -9.67
N LEU A 310 2.25 1.62 -9.79
CA LEU A 310 2.51 2.64 -8.78
C LEU A 310 2.05 3.99 -9.29
N ALA A 311 1.42 4.78 -8.42
CA ALA A 311 1.16 6.19 -8.72
C ALA A 311 1.62 7.10 -7.59
N PHE A 312 2.03 8.30 -7.93
CA PHE A 312 2.41 9.35 -6.98
C PHE A 312 2.31 10.75 -7.60
N GLN A 313 2.39 11.78 -6.75
CA GLN A 313 2.32 13.17 -7.19
C GLN A 313 3.70 13.81 -7.30
N SER A 314 4.63 13.46 -6.42
CA SER A 314 5.93 14.12 -6.34
C SER A 314 7.06 13.14 -6.05
N VAL A 315 8.13 13.21 -6.84
CA VAL A 315 9.38 12.50 -6.57
C VAL A 315 10.02 12.98 -5.28
N SER A 316 9.89 14.28 -4.95
CA SER A 316 10.42 14.86 -3.72
C SER A 316 9.78 14.23 -2.47
N GLY A 317 8.48 13.89 -2.53
CA GLY A 317 7.80 13.16 -1.46
C GLY A 317 8.43 11.79 -1.22
N LEU A 318 8.68 11.03 -2.29
CA LEU A 318 9.32 9.70 -2.20
C LEU A 318 10.76 9.76 -1.67
N ARG A 319 11.51 10.83 -2.01
CA ARG A 319 12.88 11.06 -1.54
C ARG A 319 13.00 11.48 -0.08
N SER A 320 11.87 11.70 0.60
CA SER A 320 11.87 11.93 2.04
C SER A 320 12.49 10.74 2.78
N GLU A 321 13.33 11.02 3.78
CA GLU A 321 13.97 9.98 4.63
C GLU A 321 12.93 9.11 5.37
N ARG A 322 11.73 9.64 5.60
CA ARG A 322 10.62 8.87 6.19
C ARG A 322 10.06 7.80 5.24
N LEU A 323 10.28 7.96 3.94
CA LEU A 323 9.85 7.00 2.91
C LEU A 323 11.05 6.20 2.41
N TYR A 324 11.56 6.52 1.25
CA TYR A 324 12.61 5.71 0.61
C TYR A 324 13.97 6.40 0.56
N GLY A 325 14.04 7.69 0.91
CA GLY A 325 15.23 8.50 0.72
C GLY A 325 15.60 8.66 -0.77
N SER A 326 16.65 9.40 -1.07
CA SER A 326 17.08 9.60 -2.47
C SER A 326 17.52 8.30 -3.11
N GLN A 327 18.37 7.52 -2.43
CA GLN A 327 18.90 6.27 -2.97
C GLN A 327 17.81 5.22 -3.23
N GLY A 328 16.92 4.98 -2.27
CA GLY A 328 15.84 4.00 -2.42
C GLY A 328 14.83 4.42 -3.50
N THR A 329 14.56 5.72 -3.64
CA THR A 329 13.70 6.23 -4.72
C THR A 329 14.33 5.98 -6.08
N ASP A 330 15.61 6.30 -6.26
CA ASP A 330 16.30 6.11 -7.55
C ASP A 330 16.42 4.60 -7.88
N GLU A 331 16.62 3.75 -6.86
CA GLU A 331 16.61 2.31 -7.00
C GLU A 331 15.24 1.77 -7.47
N LEU A 332 14.15 2.21 -6.84
CA LEU A 332 12.78 1.85 -7.24
C LEU A 332 12.46 2.32 -8.65
N MET A 333 12.76 3.59 -8.94
CA MET A 333 12.50 4.19 -10.26
C MET A 333 13.27 3.48 -11.37
N GLY A 334 14.47 2.99 -11.09
CA GLY A 334 15.28 2.23 -12.05
C GLY A 334 14.67 0.88 -12.47
N GLN A 335 13.77 0.30 -11.67
CA GLN A 335 13.13 -0.98 -11.98
C GLN A 335 11.87 -0.85 -12.85
N ILE A 336 11.33 0.36 -13.00
CA ILE A 336 10.07 0.59 -13.70
C ILE A 336 10.33 0.85 -15.18
N GLY A 337 9.78 0.00 -16.04
CA GLY A 337 9.98 0.08 -17.49
C GLY A 337 8.97 0.97 -18.20
N ASN A 338 7.74 1.06 -17.71
CA ASN A 338 6.67 1.81 -18.33
C ASN A 338 6.25 2.97 -17.42
N ARG A 339 6.29 4.19 -17.91
CA ARG A 339 5.96 5.40 -17.16
C ARG A 339 4.98 6.26 -17.95
N PHE A 340 4.01 6.80 -17.25
CA PHE A 340 3.09 7.82 -17.77
C PHE A 340 3.18 9.06 -16.89
N VAL A 341 3.43 10.19 -17.50
CA VAL A 341 3.59 11.48 -16.82
C VAL A 341 2.46 12.39 -17.30
N GLY A 342 1.47 12.61 -16.44
CA GLY A 342 0.43 13.61 -16.63
C GLY A 342 0.93 15.01 -16.20
N ARG A 343 0.01 15.96 -16.05
CA ARG A 343 0.33 17.30 -15.57
C ARG A 343 1.08 17.27 -14.25
N LEU A 344 2.14 18.04 -14.14
CA LEU A 344 2.95 18.20 -12.93
C LEU A 344 2.88 19.66 -12.45
N GLU A 345 2.99 19.87 -11.12
CA GLU A 345 3.09 21.20 -10.51
C GLU A 345 4.38 21.37 -9.71
N CYS A 346 5.04 20.28 -9.38
CA CYS A 346 6.28 20.26 -8.62
C CYS A 346 7.48 20.40 -9.58
N VAL A 347 8.19 21.52 -9.56
CA VAL A 347 9.35 21.78 -10.43
C VAL A 347 10.41 20.68 -10.34
N PRO A 348 10.88 20.22 -9.17
CA PRO A 348 11.85 19.13 -9.09
C PRO A 348 11.36 17.83 -9.72
N THR A 349 10.05 17.56 -9.69
CA THR A 349 9.47 16.37 -10.32
C THR A 349 9.43 16.54 -11.85
N ALA A 350 9.07 17.73 -12.35
CA ALA A 350 9.08 18.03 -13.77
C ALA A 350 10.51 17.96 -14.35
N GLU A 351 11.49 18.49 -13.64
CA GLU A 351 12.91 18.38 -14.02
C GLU A 351 13.38 16.92 -14.04
N TYR A 352 13.04 16.13 -13.02
CA TYR A 352 13.37 14.71 -12.96
C TYR A 352 12.87 13.95 -14.19
N PHE A 353 11.61 14.10 -14.56
CA PHE A 353 11.05 13.41 -15.72
C PHE A 353 11.58 13.96 -17.04
N SER A 354 11.80 15.26 -17.16
CA SER A 354 12.45 15.87 -18.33
C SER A 354 13.86 15.30 -18.55
N GLN A 355 14.64 15.16 -17.46
CA GLN A 355 15.97 14.53 -17.52
C GLN A 355 15.89 13.05 -17.89
N LEU A 356 14.93 12.31 -17.32
CA LEU A 356 14.71 10.89 -17.58
C LEU A 356 14.34 10.62 -19.04
N ILE A 357 13.52 11.50 -19.66
CA ILE A 357 13.15 11.44 -21.07
C ILE A 357 14.37 11.66 -21.94
N GLY A 358 15.31 12.52 -21.49
CA GLY A 358 16.58 12.75 -22.13
C GLY A 358 16.60 13.91 -23.12
N ASP A 359 17.74 14.04 -23.75
CA ASP A 359 18.05 15.11 -24.67
C ASP A 359 18.06 14.61 -26.13
N GLN A 360 17.82 15.50 -27.06
CA GLN A 360 17.91 15.25 -28.49
C GLN A 360 18.74 16.32 -29.19
N GLU A 361 19.45 15.91 -30.24
CA GLU A 361 20.10 16.86 -31.13
C GLU A 361 19.09 17.49 -32.09
N ARG A 362 19.02 18.81 -32.11
CA ARG A 362 18.22 19.57 -33.11
C ARG A 362 19.11 20.48 -33.91
N TRP A 363 18.85 20.53 -35.22
CA TRP A 363 19.42 21.56 -36.08
C TRP A 363 18.64 22.87 -35.89
N GLU A 364 19.32 23.92 -35.44
CA GLU A 364 18.75 25.26 -35.37
C GLU A 364 19.31 26.12 -36.51
N MET A 365 18.39 26.79 -37.17
CA MET A 365 18.70 27.77 -38.19
C MET A 365 18.69 29.15 -37.56
N SER A 366 19.82 29.78 -37.51
CA SER A 366 19.95 31.18 -37.07
C SER A 366 20.08 32.06 -38.34
N LYS A 367 19.22 33.08 -38.43
CA LYS A 367 19.33 34.13 -39.47
C LYS A 367 19.76 35.41 -38.77
N SER A 368 20.89 35.91 -39.17
CA SER A 368 21.35 37.24 -38.76
C SER A 368 21.19 38.20 -39.92
N TYR A 369 20.56 39.35 -39.66
CA TYR A 369 20.38 40.44 -40.62
C TYR A 369 21.31 41.58 -40.22
N THR A 370 22.16 42.00 -41.15
CA THR A 370 23.00 43.18 -40.93
C THR A 370 22.41 44.33 -41.75
N SER A 371 21.92 45.38 -41.05
CA SER A 371 21.42 46.61 -41.68
C SER A 371 22.60 47.57 -41.86
N ALA A 372 23.39 47.33 -42.90
CA ALA A 372 24.41 48.26 -43.39
C ALA A 372 24.02 48.67 -44.81
N ARG A 373 24.77 49.54 -45.48
CA ARG A 373 24.47 50.08 -46.85
C ARG A 373 24.16 48.99 -47.93
N GLU A 374 24.44 47.75 -47.66
CA GLU A 374 23.98 46.59 -48.40
C GLU A 374 23.31 45.62 -47.38
N GLU A 375 22.03 45.29 -47.59
CA GLU A 375 21.31 44.30 -46.79
C GLU A 375 21.90 42.90 -47.04
N SER A 376 22.60 42.33 -46.07
CA SER A 376 23.07 40.95 -46.14
C SER A 376 22.38 40.10 -45.09
N SER A 377 21.92 38.92 -45.49
CA SER A 377 21.39 37.91 -44.59
C SER A 377 22.30 36.68 -44.56
N THR A 378 22.79 36.33 -43.39
CA THR A 378 23.57 35.12 -43.18
C THR A 378 22.71 34.08 -42.49
N THR A 379 22.58 32.90 -43.10
CA THR A 379 21.89 31.74 -42.51
C THR A 379 22.94 30.76 -42.03
N SER A 380 22.99 30.48 -40.73
CA SER A 380 23.85 29.46 -40.14
C SER A 380 23.00 28.32 -39.54
N TYR A 381 23.50 27.11 -39.69
CA TYR A 381 22.91 25.92 -39.10
C TYR A 381 23.86 25.41 -38.02
N SER A 382 23.36 25.27 -36.80
CA SER A 382 24.12 24.68 -35.69
C SER A 382 23.34 23.52 -35.08
N LYS A 383 24.06 22.47 -34.72
CA LYS A 383 23.48 21.39 -33.88
C LYS A 383 23.48 21.86 -32.47
N GLN A 384 22.31 21.80 -31.83
CA GLN A 384 22.15 22.08 -30.41
C GLN A 384 21.52 20.87 -29.72
N ILE A 385 22.04 20.58 -28.53
CA ILE A 385 21.45 19.56 -27.64
C ILE A 385 20.36 20.24 -26.82
N ARG A 386 19.14 19.75 -26.94
CA ARG A 386 17.99 20.25 -26.15
C ARG A 386 17.19 19.14 -25.54
N ARG A 387 16.53 19.42 -24.42
CA ARG A 387 15.55 18.52 -23.83
C ARG A 387 14.54 18.07 -24.87
N THR A 388 14.23 16.76 -24.89
CA THR A 388 13.16 16.19 -25.73
C THR A 388 11.80 16.74 -25.32
N VAL A 389 11.56 16.84 -23.98
CA VAL A 389 10.39 17.46 -23.37
C VAL A 389 10.87 18.39 -22.28
N LEU A 390 10.48 19.66 -22.35
CA LEU A 390 10.85 20.65 -21.33
C LEU A 390 10.05 20.44 -20.05
N PRO A 391 10.61 20.79 -18.86
CA PRO A 391 9.85 20.77 -17.61
C PRO A 391 8.55 21.58 -17.68
N SER A 392 8.58 22.75 -18.35
CA SER A 392 7.40 23.59 -18.57
C SER A 392 6.31 22.89 -19.38
N GLU A 393 6.66 22.09 -20.37
CA GLU A 393 5.67 21.35 -21.17
C GLU A 393 4.93 20.31 -20.32
N LEU A 394 5.61 19.67 -19.34
CA LEU A 394 4.98 18.76 -18.39
C LEU A 394 4.08 19.50 -17.39
N MET A 395 4.42 20.74 -17.07
CA MET A 395 3.62 21.58 -16.15
C MET A 395 2.41 22.21 -16.85
N ASP A 396 2.46 22.40 -18.16
CA ASP A 396 1.40 23.00 -18.96
C ASP A 396 0.41 22.00 -19.56
N LEU A 397 0.60 20.69 -19.31
CA LEU A 397 -0.35 19.67 -19.76
C LEU A 397 -1.77 19.97 -19.24
N PRO A 398 -2.82 19.74 -20.04
CA PRO A 398 -4.19 20.00 -19.64
C PRO A 398 -4.61 19.13 -18.43
N ILE A 399 -5.47 19.68 -17.56
CA ILE A 399 -6.15 18.92 -16.51
C ILE A 399 -7.13 17.95 -17.18
N CYS A 400 -7.21 16.72 -16.66
CA CYS A 400 -8.10 15.68 -17.16
C CYS A 400 -9.57 16.07 -16.93
N SER A 401 -10.35 16.14 -18.00
CA SER A 401 -11.77 16.48 -17.97
C SER A 401 -12.48 15.94 -19.21
N VAL A 402 -13.80 16.00 -19.24
CA VAL A 402 -14.58 15.65 -20.44
C VAL A 402 -14.20 16.55 -21.63
N ALA A 403 -13.91 17.83 -21.37
CA ALA A 403 -13.54 18.77 -22.41
C ALA A 403 -12.10 18.55 -22.95
N ASN A 404 -11.17 18.27 -22.05
CA ASN A 404 -9.75 18.19 -22.42
C ASN A 404 -9.31 16.76 -22.75
N GLY A 405 -9.97 15.74 -22.18
CA GLY A 405 -9.51 14.37 -22.26
C GLY A 405 -8.40 14.08 -21.23
N LEU A 406 -7.66 13.03 -21.45
CA LEU A 406 -6.51 12.61 -20.66
C LEU A 406 -5.24 12.79 -21.47
N HIS A 407 -4.36 13.66 -21.00
CA HIS A 407 -3.09 13.99 -21.63
C HIS A 407 -1.91 13.54 -20.78
N GLY A 408 -0.83 13.12 -21.42
CA GLY A 408 0.42 12.80 -20.75
C GLY A 408 1.54 12.42 -21.72
N ILE A 409 2.75 12.30 -21.19
CA ILE A 409 3.90 11.77 -21.89
C ILE A 409 4.12 10.34 -21.42
N GLY A 410 4.02 9.39 -22.35
CA GLY A 410 4.32 7.99 -22.11
C GLY A 410 5.79 7.68 -22.40
N ILE A 411 6.38 6.85 -21.55
CA ILE A 411 7.70 6.26 -21.74
C ILE A 411 7.51 4.75 -21.63
N SER A 412 7.78 4.02 -22.68
CA SER A 412 7.61 2.57 -22.73
C SER A 412 8.80 1.92 -23.41
N ARG A 413 9.17 0.71 -22.99
CA ARG A 413 10.19 -0.09 -23.68
C ARG A 413 9.78 -0.47 -25.09
N VAL A 414 8.48 -0.59 -25.34
CA VAL A 414 7.93 -0.98 -26.65
C VAL A 414 7.80 0.22 -27.58
N ALA A 415 7.26 1.34 -27.06
CA ALA A 415 6.89 2.51 -27.87
C ALA A 415 7.88 3.68 -27.79
N GLY A 416 8.92 3.59 -26.92
CA GLY A 416 9.79 4.73 -26.66
C GLY A 416 9.07 5.85 -25.92
N VAL A 417 9.41 7.10 -26.25
CA VAL A 417 8.75 8.30 -25.70
C VAL A 417 7.67 8.76 -26.67
N TYR A 418 6.45 8.95 -26.17
CA TYR A 418 5.31 9.34 -26.99
C TYR A 418 4.36 10.26 -26.23
N HIS A 419 3.60 11.07 -26.95
CA HIS A 419 2.50 11.84 -26.40
C HIS A 419 1.23 10.98 -26.38
N SER A 420 0.66 10.76 -25.19
CA SER A 420 -0.59 10.05 -25.01
C SER A 420 -1.74 11.04 -24.87
N HIS A 421 -2.77 10.85 -25.69
CA HIS A 421 -4.01 11.60 -25.59
C HIS A 421 -5.19 10.65 -25.79
N ILE A 422 -6.14 10.70 -24.87
CA ILE A 422 -7.43 10.03 -25.00
C ILE A 422 -8.50 11.10 -24.95
N ASP A 423 -9.34 11.14 -25.98
CA ASP A 423 -10.45 12.09 -26.06
C ASP A 423 -11.38 11.96 -24.85
N GLY A 424 -11.79 13.09 -24.30
CA GLY A 424 -12.55 13.08 -23.03
C GLY A 424 -13.94 12.50 -23.16
N HIS A 425 -14.64 12.75 -24.27
CA HIS A 425 -15.96 12.14 -24.48
C HIS A 425 -15.86 10.62 -24.58
N SER A 426 -14.92 10.12 -25.37
CA SER A 426 -14.64 8.68 -25.48
C SER A 426 -14.23 8.08 -24.13
N LEU A 427 -13.34 8.75 -23.40
CA LEU A 427 -12.84 8.30 -22.11
C LEU A 427 -13.96 8.10 -21.09
N PHE A 428 -14.77 9.13 -20.84
CA PHE A 428 -15.73 9.12 -19.74
C PHE A 428 -17.07 8.44 -20.07
N HIS A 429 -17.44 8.32 -21.36
CA HIS A 429 -18.73 7.76 -21.76
C HIS A 429 -18.63 6.37 -22.40
N ARG A 430 -17.47 5.97 -22.90
CA ARG A 430 -17.30 4.68 -23.58
C ARG A 430 -16.25 3.79 -22.92
N ASP A 431 -15.10 4.36 -22.56
CA ASP A 431 -13.90 3.58 -22.23
C ASP A 431 -13.80 3.23 -20.76
N LEU A 432 -14.31 4.09 -19.86
CA LEU A 432 -14.33 3.82 -18.44
C LEU A 432 -15.59 3.04 -18.05
N LEU A 433 -15.40 1.87 -17.45
CA LEU A 433 -16.49 1.14 -16.81
C LEU A 433 -17.09 1.99 -15.68
N PRO A 434 -18.43 1.99 -15.55
CA PRO A 434 -19.09 2.69 -14.47
C PRO A 434 -18.65 2.13 -13.11
N LEU A 435 -18.72 2.97 -12.10
CA LEU A 435 -18.62 2.51 -10.71
C LEU A 435 -19.88 1.73 -10.35
N ASP A 436 -19.75 0.71 -9.55
CA ASP A 436 -20.91 0.08 -8.93
C ASP A 436 -21.46 1.00 -7.83
N ARG A 437 -22.44 1.84 -8.18
CA ARG A 437 -23.08 2.78 -7.25
C ARG A 437 -24.00 2.11 -6.23
N SER A 438 -24.28 0.82 -6.38
CA SER A 438 -25.05 0.06 -5.39
C SER A 438 -24.21 -0.27 -4.16
N VAL A 439 -22.88 -0.20 -4.29
CA VAL A 439 -21.91 -0.50 -3.23
C VAL A 439 -21.37 0.80 -2.64
N ARG A 440 -21.35 0.90 -1.32
CA ARG A 440 -20.74 2.04 -0.62
C ARG A 440 -19.21 1.96 -0.66
N ASN A 441 -18.57 3.12 -0.60
CA ASN A 441 -17.12 3.22 -0.47
C ASN A 441 -16.66 2.49 0.78
N GLU A 442 -17.22 2.84 1.93
CA GLU A 442 -16.98 2.25 3.23
C GLU A 442 -18.30 1.99 3.97
N VAL A 443 -18.34 0.97 4.79
CA VAL A 443 -19.41 0.68 5.75
C VAL A 443 -18.81 0.74 7.14
N PRO A 444 -18.92 1.86 7.87
CA PRO A 444 -18.30 2.03 9.18
C PRO A 444 -18.74 0.96 10.17
N ARG A 445 -17.79 0.41 10.92
CA ARG A 445 -18.10 -0.49 12.05
C ARG A 445 -18.70 0.29 13.21
N ALA A 446 -19.59 -0.36 13.95
CA ALA A 446 -20.16 0.18 15.17
C ALA A 446 -19.05 0.49 16.21
N ALA A 447 -19.20 1.61 16.94
CA ALA A 447 -18.15 2.09 17.85
C ALA A 447 -17.86 1.13 19.03
N ASP A 448 -18.85 0.36 19.48
CA ASP A 448 -18.69 -0.64 20.53
C ASP A 448 -17.77 -1.81 20.12
N THR A 449 -17.72 -2.12 18.82
CA THR A 449 -16.84 -3.16 18.28
C THR A 449 -15.36 -2.74 18.21
N GLN A 450 -15.05 -1.47 18.52
CA GLN A 450 -13.68 -0.94 18.54
C GLN A 450 -13.04 -1.01 19.93
N ILE A 451 -13.74 -1.57 20.91
CA ILE A 451 -13.26 -1.68 22.29
C ILE A 451 -12.70 -3.09 22.53
N LEU A 452 -11.41 -3.20 22.82
CA LEU A 452 -10.78 -4.47 23.17
C LEU A 452 -11.09 -4.85 24.62
N HIS A 453 -12.08 -5.71 24.80
CA HIS A 453 -12.47 -6.20 26.14
C HIS A 453 -11.45 -7.18 26.71
N PRO A 454 -11.28 -7.24 28.07
CA PRO A 454 -10.50 -8.27 28.72
C PRO A 454 -11.00 -9.68 28.37
N TRP A 455 -10.11 -10.67 28.47
CA TRP A 455 -10.51 -12.07 28.33
C TRP A 455 -11.59 -12.49 29.34
N ASN A 456 -12.55 -13.26 28.89
CA ASN A 456 -13.50 -13.93 29.74
C ASN A 456 -12.85 -15.18 30.42
N ALA A 457 -13.60 -15.88 31.25
CA ALA A 457 -13.08 -17.03 31.98
C ALA A 457 -12.66 -18.19 31.07
N GLU A 458 -13.42 -18.43 30.00
CA GLU A 458 -13.15 -19.46 29.02
C GLU A 458 -11.87 -19.17 28.22
N GLN A 459 -11.70 -17.93 27.75
CA GLN A 459 -10.49 -17.51 27.07
C GLN A 459 -9.27 -17.59 28.00
N CYS A 460 -9.39 -17.17 29.25
CA CYS A 460 -8.31 -17.33 30.22
C CYS A 460 -7.92 -18.81 30.41
N ALA A 461 -8.91 -19.71 30.52
CA ALA A 461 -8.66 -21.14 30.65
C ALA A 461 -7.97 -21.70 29.37
N ARG A 462 -8.43 -21.30 28.17
CA ARG A 462 -7.82 -21.71 26.90
C ARG A 462 -6.34 -21.34 26.80
N PHE A 463 -5.97 -20.14 27.25
CA PHE A 463 -4.57 -19.69 27.24
C PHE A 463 -3.79 -20.09 28.50
N GLY A 464 -4.44 -20.74 29.47
CA GLY A 464 -3.81 -21.18 30.72
C GLY A 464 -3.36 -20.04 31.62
N VAL A 465 -4.12 -18.95 31.64
CA VAL A 465 -3.82 -17.75 32.43
C VAL A 465 -4.90 -17.49 33.48
N PRO A 466 -4.57 -16.82 34.60
CA PRO A 466 -5.54 -16.57 35.65
C PRO A 466 -6.61 -15.56 35.24
N PHE A 467 -7.87 -15.86 35.54
CA PHE A 467 -9.02 -14.96 35.35
C PHE A 467 -9.18 -13.99 36.54
N GLY A 468 -9.69 -12.81 36.27
CA GLY A 468 -10.07 -11.79 37.21
C GLY A 468 -8.91 -10.92 37.73
N PRO A 469 -9.21 -9.86 38.51
CA PRO A 469 -8.22 -9.01 39.13
C PRO A 469 -7.37 -9.78 40.14
N ALA A 470 -6.14 -9.33 40.37
CA ALA A 470 -5.30 -9.90 41.44
C ALA A 470 -6.09 -9.86 42.76
N ARG A 471 -6.30 -11.00 43.43
CA ARG A 471 -6.84 -11.00 44.81
C ARG A 471 -5.92 -10.09 45.64
N ARG A 472 -6.47 -9.00 46.17
CA ARG A 472 -5.79 -8.23 47.22
C ARG A 472 -5.60 -9.21 48.39
N PRO A 473 -4.41 -9.25 49.03
CA PRO A 473 -4.32 -9.95 50.31
C PRO A 473 -5.36 -9.33 51.22
N ASN A 474 -6.12 -10.17 51.92
CA ASN A 474 -7.20 -9.78 52.82
C ASN A 474 -6.71 -8.71 53.81
N THR A 475 -7.03 -7.46 53.54
CA THR A 475 -7.30 -6.47 54.57
C THR A 475 -8.81 -6.26 54.50
N ALA A 476 -9.46 -6.62 55.63
CA ALA A 476 -10.90 -6.50 55.76
C ALA A 476 -11.38 -5.08 55.40
N ASP A 477 -12.60 -5.04 54.86
CA ASP A 477 -13.50 -3.92 54.63
C ASP A 477 -13.24 -2.98 53.44
N SER A 478 -14.10 -3.12 52.55
CA SER A 478 -15.06 -2.18 51.94
C SER A 478 -15.36 -2.56 50.48
N ALA A 479 -16.55 -3.03 50.28
CA ALA A 479 -17.15 -3.31 48.99
C ALA A 479 -17.34 -1.99 48.19
N SER A 480 -16.74 -1.92 47.02
CA SER A 480 -17.28 -1.13 45.91
C SER A 480 -17.00 -1.86 44.60
N THR A 481 -18.03 -2.48 44.08
CA THR A 481 -18.11 -3.01 42.73
C THR A 481 -17.79 -1.90 41.74
N PRO A 482 -16.97 -2.12 40.70
CA PRO A 482 -16.86 -1.16 39.60
C PRO A 482 -18.23 -1.02 38.95
N ARG A 483 -18.79 0.17 38.98
CA ARG A 483 -20.04 0.48 38.31
C ARG A 483 -19.82 0.28 36.81
N SER A 484 -20.70 -0.52 36.21
CA SER A 484 -20.87 -0.54 34.76
C SER A 484 -21.18 0.87 34.27
N VAL A 485 -20.49 1.34 33.26
CA VAL A 485 -20.78 2.64 32.62
C VAL A 485 -22.20 2.54 32.05
N PRO A 486 -23.13 3.42 32.44
CA PRO A 486 -24.46 3.40 31.87
C PRO A 486 -24.43 3.67 30.37
N PRO A 487 -25.29 3.01 29.56
CA PRO A 487 -25.36 3.21 28.12
C PRO A 487 -25.62 4.65 27.69
N ASP A 488 -26.21 5.44 28.56
CA ASP A 488 -26.60 6.84 28.27
C ASP A 488 -25.42 7.84 28.25
N LEU A 489 -24.30 7.49 28.83
CA LEU A 489 -23.10 8.35 28.82
C LEU A 489 -22.30 8.26 27.50
N LEU A 490 -22.60 7.27 26.64
CA LEU A 490 -21.94 7.12 25.34
C LEU A 490 -22.68 7.86 24.22
N ARG A 491 -23.91 8.35 24.47
CA ARG A 491 -24.72 9.06 23.46
C ARG A 491 -24.37 10.54 23.26
N GLY A 492 -23.54 11.14 24.10
CA GLY A 492 -23.23 12.56 24.06
C GLY A 492 -21.87 12.94 23.49
N ILE A 493 -21.04 11.98 23.07
CA ILE A 493 -19.66 12.24 22.63
C ILE A 493 -19.52 12.23 21.08
N PHE A 494 -20.54 11.71 20.37
CA PHE A 494 -20.45 11.50 18.93
C PHE A 494 -21.61 12.09 18.10
N ASP A 495 -22.48 12.90 18.71
CA ASP A 495 -23.56 13.59 18.00
C ASP A 495 -23.20 15.11 17.91
N ASP A 496 -22.37 15.46 16.94
CA ASP A 496 -22.38 16.77 16.31
C ASP A 496 -21.95 16.65 14.83
N PRO A 497 -22.64 17.39 13.93
CA PRO A 497 -22.76 17.11 12.49
C PRO A 497 -21.52 17.33 11.63
#